data_38951f3db0a58aff5765bc4a1ca4cf2e
#
_entry.id   38951f3db0a58aff5765bc4a1ca4cf2e
#
_cell.length_a   1.000
_cell.length_b   1.000
_cell.length_c   1.000
_cell.angle_alpha   90.00
_cell.angle_beta   90.00
_cell.angle_gamma   90.00
#
_symmetry.space_group_name_H-M   'P 1'
#
loop_
_entity.id
_entity.type
_entity.pdbx_description
1 polymer ?
#
loop_
_entity_poly.entity_id
_entity_poly.type
_entity_poly.pdbx_seq_one_letter_code
_entity_poly.pdbx_strand_id
1 'polypeptide(L)'
;MDSRVIEIRKHLKKKLDPMRFEHTLGVSYTCQALAMRYGYDLDKAELAGLLHDCAKRYDRPTMLEKCISRGIPVSESEERDPSLLHAKLGAWMAREKYGVDDEEILSAIACHTTGKTDMGMLDKILYVADYIEPRRCKAADLPRMRKLAFEDLDLACLSIMESILRYLGTLDCPIDPLTIAACNRMRAVAARSREQAAAGNGEAGPEKIKEENTVESVKRNGKTRSRGAGREKGRRYKNY
;
A
#
# COMPACT_ATOMS: atom_id res chain seq x y z
N MET A 1 -17.12 14.24 1.35
CA MET A 1 -16.66 13.29 0.30
C MET A 1 -16.99 13.92 -1.04
N ASP A 2 -15.98 14.10 -1.88
CA ASP A 2 -16.14 14.69 -3.22
C ASP A 2 -17.14 13.88 -4.05
N SER A 3 -18.03 14.57 -4.79
CA SER A 3 -19.00 13.97 -5.70
C SER A 3 -18.34 13.07 -6.74
N ARG A 4 -17.15 13.45 -7.22
CA ARG A 4 -16.31 12.68 -8.14
C ARG A 4 -15.90 11.32 -7.57
N VAL A 5 -15.46 11.28 -6.31
CA VAL A 5 -15.07 10.04 -5.62
C VAL A 5 -16.27 9.10 -5.50
N ILE A 6 -17.46 9.63 -5.19
CA ILE A 6 -18.69 8.84 -5.10
C ILE A 6 -19.01 8.17 -6.46
N GLU A 7 -18.92 8.89 -7.55
CA GLU A 7 -19.17 8.35 -8.89
C GLU A 7 -18.11 7.32 -9.32
N ILE A 8 -16.84 7.56 -9.01
CA ILE A 8 -15.77 6.59 -9.24
C ILE A 8 -16.06 5.28 -8.48
N ARG A 9 -16.40 5.36 -7.19
CA ARG A 9 -16.76 4.19 -6.37
C ARG A 9 -17.93 3.42 -6.94
N LYS A 10 -19.00 4.11 -7.35
CA LYS A 10 -20.17 3.47 -8.02
C LYS A 10 -19.77 2.77 -9.32
N HIS A 11 -18.90 3.38 -10.12
CA HIS A 11 -18.42 2.81 -11.37
C HIS A 11 -17.58 1.56 -11.11
N LEU A 12 -16.59 1.64 -10.22
CA LEU A 12 -15.71 0.52 -9.87
C LEU A 12 -16.49 -0.66 -9.30
N LYS A 13 -17.49 -0.42 -8.45
CA LYS A 13 -18.39 -1.46 -7.91
C LYS A 13 -19.11 -2.25 -9.00
N LYS A 14 -19.43 -1.61 -10.14
CA LYS A 14 -20.08 -2.28 -11.27
C LYS A 14 -19.10 -3.04 -12.19
N LYS A 15 -17.81 -2.73 -12.12
CA LYS A 15 -16.79 -3.19 -13.07
C LYS A 15 -15.81 -4.20 -12.50
N LEU A 16 -15.52 -4.12 -11.22
CA LEU A 16 -14.65 -5.05 -10.52
C LEU A 16 -15.49 -6.20 -9.94
N ASP A 17 -14.88 -7.37 -9.78
CA ASP A 17 -15.48 -8.42 -8.97
C ASP A 17 -15.62 -7.95 -7.50
N PRO A 18 -16.57 -8.51 -6.72
CA PRO A 18 -16.86 -8.02 -5.37
C PRO A 18 -15.66 -8.06 -4.44
N MET A 19 -14.79 -9.07 -4.52
CA MET A 19 -13.62 -9.19 -3.65
C MET A 19 -12.56 -8.16 -4.01
N ARG A 20 -12.34 -7.92 -5.31
CA ARG A 20 -11.44 -6.88 -5.81
C ARG A 20 -11.93 -5.48 -5.44
N PHE A 21 -13.23 -5.24 -5.53
CA PHE A 21 -13.80 -3.96 -5.12
C PHE A 21 -13.59 -3.69 -3.61
N GLU A 22 -13.82 -4.70 -2.77
CA GLU A 22 -13.59 -4.59 -1.33
C GLU A 22 -12.10 -4.37 -0.99
N HIS A 23 -11.18 -5.06 -1.70
CA HIS A 23 -9.75 -4.81 -1.62
C HIS A 23 -9.43 -3.36 -2.00
N THR A 24 -9.97 -2.87 -3.11
CA THR A 24 -9.78 -1.49 -3.58
C THR A 24 -10.21 -0.46 -2.52
N LEU A 25 -11.33 -0.69 -1.85
CA LEU A 25 -11.75 0.16 -0.72
C LEU A 25 -10.79 0.06 0.47
N GLY A 26 -10.34 -1.15 0.80
CA GLY A 26 -9.34 -1.39 1.85
C GLY A 26 -8.05 -0.62 1.59
N VAL A 27 -7.54 -0.67 0.35
CA VAL A 27 -6.33 0.07 -0.06
C VAL A 27 -6.56 1.58 0.03
N SER A 28 -7.70 2.09 -0.47
CA SER A 28 -8.01 3.52 -0.42
C SER A 28 -8.05 4.06 1.02
N TYR A 29 -8.70 3.36 1.96
CA TYR A 29 -8.73 3.75 3.37
C TYR A 29 -7.35 3.62 4.03
N THR A 30 -6.56 2.62 3.66
CA THR A 30 -5.19 2.45 4.17
C THR A 30 -4.27 3.56 3.66
N CYS A 31 -4.40 3.97 2.39
CA CYS A 31 -3.69 5.13 1.84
C CYS A 31 -4.00 6.40 2.62
N GLN A 32 -5.29 6.67 2.91
CA GLN A 32 -5.69 7.84 3.71
C GLN A 32 -5.12 7.78 5.13
N ALA A 33 -5.14 6.60 5.79
CA ALA A 33 -4.57 6.42 7.11
C ALA A 33 -3.06 6.69 7.15
N LEU A 34 -2.32 6.21 6.14
CA LEU A 34 -0.90 6.50 5.99
C LEU A 34 -0.65 7.98 5.64
N ALA A 35 -1.49 8.57 4.78
CA ALA A 35 -1.41 10.01 4.46
C ALA A 35 -1.59 10.88 5.71
N MET A 36 -2.58 10.58 6.58
CA MET A 36 -2.72 11.24 7.88
C MET A 36 -1.47 11.08 8.75
N ARG A 37 -0.90 9.88 8.80
CA ARG A 37 0.30 9.58 9.61
C ARG A 37 1.52 10.36 9.16
N TYR A 38 1.68 10.56 7.85
CA TYR A 38 2.87 11.16 7.26
C TYR A 38 2.67 12.59 6.76
N GLY A 39 1.52 13.20 7.05
CA GLY A 39 1.23 14.60 6.67
C GLY A 39 1.11 14.80 5.16
N TYR A 40 0.56 13.81 4.44
CA TYR A 40 0.35 13.89 2.99
C TYR A 40 -1.11 14.19 2.63
N ASP A 41 -1.36 14.59 1.40
CA ASP A 41 -2.67 14.94 0.87
C ASP A 41 -3.64 13.74 0.88
N LEU A 42 -4.77 13.89 1.59
CA LEU A 42 -5.76 12.84 1.78
C LEU A 42 -6.54 12.53 0.50
N ASP A 43 -6.86 13.56 -0.29
CA ASP A 43 -7.66 13.41 -1.51
C ASP A 43 -6.84 12.71 -2.59
N LYS A 44 -5.55 13.06 -2.74
CA LYS A 44 -4.63 12.33 -3.61
C LYS A 44 -4.48 10.87 -3.17
N ALA A 45 -4.32 10.63 -1.88
CA ALA A 45 -4.16 9.27 -1.34
C ALA A 45 -5.43 8.43 -1.53
N GLU A 46 -6.62 9.01 -1.30
CA GLU A 46 -7.90 8.35 -1.56
C GLU A 46 -8.03 7.95 -3.03
N LEU A 47 -7.75 8.88 -3.93
CA LEU A 47 -7.96 8.69 -5.35
C LEU A 47 -6.96 7.69 -5.94
N ALA A 48 -5.69 7.75 -5.54
CA ALA A 48 -4.68 6.76 -5.93
C ALA A 48 -5.07 5.35 -5.48
N GLY A 49 -5.48 5.19 -4.22
CA GLY A 49 -5.94 3.91 -3.68
C GLY A 49 -7.18 3.37 -4.38
N LEU A 50 -8.16 4.23 -4.72
CA LEU A 50 -9.36 3.80 -5.45
C LEU A 50 -9.06 3.34 -6.89
N LEU A 51 -8.09 3.94 -7.55
CA LEU A 51 -7.86 3.71 -8.97
C LEU A 51 -6.71 2.73 -9.26
N HIS A 52 -5.91 2.32 -8.27
CA HIS A 52 -4.72 1.50 -8.50
C HIS A 52 -5.01 0.21 -9.29
N ASP A 53 -6.10 -0.45 -8.99
CA ASP A 53 -6.51 -1.73 -9.57
C ASP A 53 -7.68 -1.63 -10.56
N CYS A 54 -8.01 -0.44 -11.06
CA CYS A 54 -9.17 -0.22 -11.96
C CYS A 54 -9.08 -1.01 -13.28
N ALA A 55 -7.87 -1.43 -13.69
CA ALA A 55 -7.64 -2.26 -14.87
C ALA A 55 -7.75 -3.77 -14.61
N LYS A 56 -7.78 -4.24 -13.35
CA LYS A 56 -7.92 -5.68 -12.98
C LYS A 56 -9.24 -6.32 -13.43
N ARG A 57 -10.16 -5.55 -13.98
CA ARG A 57 -11.36 -6.06 -14.64
C ARG A 57 -11.11 -6.74 -15.98
N TYR A 58 -9.90 -6.61 -16.53
CA TYR A 58 -9.51 -7.23 -17.80
C TYR A 58 -8.66 -8.47 -17.54
N ASP A 59 -8.77 -9.47 -18.42
CA ASP A 59 -7.86 -10.59 -18.47
C ASP A 59 -6.49 -10.21 -19.06
N ARG A 60 -5.50 -11.08 -18.93
CA ARG A 60 -4.13 -10.85 -19.38
C ARG A 60 -4.01 -10.51 -20.85
N PRO A 61 -4.60 -11.29 -21.80
CA PRO A 61 -4.55 -10.96 -23.23
C PRO A 61 -5.17 -9.59 -23.54
N THR A 62 -6.32 -9.29 -22.96
CA THR A 62 -6.98 -7.99 -23.12
C THR A 62 -6.15 -6.83 -22.58
N MET A 63 -5.44 -7.00 -21.45
CA MET A 63 -4.55 -5.97 -20.93
C MET A 63 -3.40 -5.67 -21.91
N LEU A 64 -2.77 -6.71 -22.46
CA LEU A 64 -1.69 -6.57 -23.42
C LEU A 64 -2.16 -5.85 -24.70
N GLU A 65 -3.26 -6.32 -25.30
CA GLU A 65 -3.87 -5.68 -26.49
C GLU A 65 -4.18 -4.20 -26.24
N LYS A 66 -4.76 -3.89 -25.06
CA LYS A 66 -5.11 -2.52 -24.71
C LYS A 66 -3.88 -1.63 -24.49
N CYS A 67 -2.81 -2.14 -23.95
CA CYS A 67 -1.57 -1.39 -23.82
C CYS A 67 -0.96 -1.09 -25.21
N ILE A 68 -0.81 -2.11 -26.06
CA ILE A 68 -0.27 -1.95 -27.40
C ILE A 68 -1.09 -0.96 -28.22
N SER A 69 -2.43 -1.11 -28.26
CA SER A 69 -3.32 -0.25 -29.05
C SER A 69 -3.36 1.23 -28.57
N ARG A 70 -2.84 1.52 -27.39
CA ARG A 70 -2.77 2.87 -26.81
C ARG A 70 -1.37 3.44 -26.75
N GLY A 71 -0.39 2.73 -27.31
CA GLY A 71 1.01 3.16 -27.25
C GLY A 71 1.61 3.14 -25.85
N ILE A 72 1.03 2.37 -24.91
CA ILE A 72 1.61 2.19 -23.57
C ILE A 72 2.81 1.26 -23.71
N PRO A 73 4.02 1.68 -23.27
CA PRO A 73 5.22 0.86 -23.42
C PRO A 73 5.09 -0.46 -22.64
N VAL A 74 5.39 -1.58 -23.30
CA VAL A 74 5.38 -2.93 -22.73
C VAL A 74 6.81 -3.44 -22.69
N SER A 75 7.27 -3.87 -21.52
CA SER A 75 8.58 -4.50 -21.33
C SER A 75 8.52 -6.00 -21.65
N GLU A 76 9.70 -6.62 -21.83
CA GLU A 76 9.80 -8.07 -22.03
C GLU A 76 9.18 -8.87 -20.85
N SER A 77 9.36 -8.40 -19.62
CA SER A 77 8.76 -9.00 -18.42
C SER A 77 7.23 -8.93 -18.46
N GLU A 78 6.68 -7.82 -18.93
CA GLU A 78 5.24 -7.59 -19.06
C GLU A 78 4.63 -8.36 -20.23
N GLU A 79 5.37 -8.61 -21.28
CA GLU A 79 4.92 -9.53 -22.36
C GLU A 79 4.80 -10.96 -21.84
N ARG A 80 5.76 -11.41 -21.02
CA ARG A 80 5.75 -12.75 -20.43
C ARG A 80 4.69 -12.89 -19.34
N ASP A 81 4.48 -11.86 -18.52
CA ASP A 81 3.39 -11.80 -17.55
C ASP A 81 2.56 -10.51 -17.70
N PRO A 82 1.57 -10.50 -18.60
CA PRO A 82 0.72 -9.33 -18.83
C PRO A 82 -0.10 -8.90 -17.59
N SER A 83 -0.10 -9.69 -16.51
CA SER A 83 -0.75 -9.26 -15.27
C SER A 83 -0.09 -8.03 -14.66
N LEU A 84 1.19 -7.76 -14.93
CA LEU A 84 1.90 -6.57 -14.48
C LEU A 84 1.38 -5.29 -15.15
N LEU A 85 0.83 -5.40 -16.36
CA LEU A 85 0.32 -4.27 -17.14
C LEU A 85 -0.88 -3.56 -16.50
N HIS A 86 -1.56 -4.18 -15.51
CA HIS A 86 -2.69 -3.52 -14.87
C HIS A 86 -2.32 -2.18 -14.23
N ALA A 87 -1.09 -2.01 -13.77
CA ALA A 87 -0.61 -0.78 -13.16
C ALA A 87 -0.52 0.35 -14.21
N LYS A 88 0.19 0.12 -15.31
CA LYS A 88 0.33 1.09 -16.42
C LYS A 88 -1.01 1.36 -17.10
N LEU A 89 -1.78 0.32 -17.41
CA LEU A 89 -3.12 0.47 -17.98
C LEU A 89 -4.07 1.18 -17.01
N GLY A 90 -3.93 0.94 -15.71
CA GLY A 90 -4.66 1.62 -14.65
C GLY A 90 -4.38 3.11 -14.62
N ALA A 91 -3.11 3.52 -14.68
CA ALA A 91 -2.71 4.91 -14.77
C ALA A 91 -3.26 5.60 -16.03
N TRP A 92 -3.15 4.93 -17.19
CA TRP A 92 -3.78 5.42 -18.41
C TRP A 92 -5.30 5.60 -18.25
N MET A 93 -5.98 4.61 -17.66
CA MET A 93 -7.43 4.70 -17.40
C MET A 93 -7.77 5.79 -16.38
N ALA A 94 -6.94 6.01 -15.37
CA ALA A 94 -7.13 7.09 -14.39
C ALA A 94 -7.13 8.45 -15.11
N ARG A 95 -6.21 8.68 -16.04
CA ARG A 95 -6.15 9.88 -16.86
C ARG A 95 -7.36 9.98 -17.80
N GLU A 96 -7.54 9.04 -18.70
CA GLU A 96 -8.46 9.14 -19.83
C GLU A 96 -9.93 8.89 -19.48
N LYS A 97 -10.20 8.10 -18.46
CA LYS A 97 -11.59 7.69 -18.12
C LYS A 97 -12.11 8.31 -16.84
N TYR A 98 -11.19 8.64 -15.92
CA TYR A 98 -11.56 9.21 -14.64
C TYR A 98 -11.11 10.67 -14.49
N GLY A 99 -10.44 11.24 -15.53
CA GLY A 99 -10.04 12.64 -15.58
C GLY A 99 -9.01 13.03 -14.50
N VAL A 100 -8.07 12.12 -14.20
CA VAL A 100 -6.99 12.41 -13.25
C VAL A 100 -5.82 13.02 -14.02
N ASP A 101 -5.52 14.30 -13.77
CA ASP A 101 -4.41 15.01 -14.41
C ASP A 101 -3.19 15.16 -13.48
N ASP A 102 -3.31 14.74 -12.23
CA ASP A 102 -2.23 14.81 -11.23
C ASP A 102 -1.18 13.72 -11.47
N GLU A 103 0.04 14.14 -11.82
CA GLU A 103 1.15 13.25 -12.16
C GLU A 103 1.63 12.40 -10.98
N GLU A 104 1.48 12.86 -9.72
CA GLU A 104 1.83 12.06 -8.55
C GLU A 104 0.87 10.87 -8.40
N ILE A 105 -0.44 11.08 -8.61
CA ILE A 105 -1.45 10.02 -8.59
C ILE A 105 -1.20 9.02 -9.70
N LEU A 106 -0.98 9.49 -10.92
CA LEU A 106 -0.74 8.65 -12.09
C LEU A 106 0.55 7.82 -11.94
N SER A 107 1.60 8.45 -11.42
CA SER A 107 2.87 7.79 -11.12
C SER A 107 2.68 6.69 -10.08
N ALA A 108 2.01 6.99 -8.97
CA ALA A 108 1.76 6.02 -7.91
C ALA A 108 1.00 4.80 -8.44
N ILE A 109 -0.06 5.03 -9.24
CA ILE A 109 -0.81 3.95 -9.88
C ILE A 109 0.10 3.14 -10.83
N ALA A 110 0.92 3.79 -11.64
CA ALA A 110 1.76 3.11 -12.63
C ALA A 110 2.85 2.23 -12.00
N CYS A 111 3.35 2.60 -10.82
CA CYS A 111 4.47 1.90 -10.17
C CYS A 111 4.07 1.04 -8.96
N HIS A 112 2.78 0.95 -8.60
CA HIS A 112 2.37 0.29 -7.35
C HIS A 112 2.68 -1.22 -7.29
N THR A 113 2.96 -1.87 -8.43
CA THR A 113 3.29 -3.30 -8.49
C THR A 113 4.80 -3.55 -8.44
N THR A 114 5.58 -2.82 -9.23
CA THR A 114 7.03 -3.02 -9.37
C THR A 114 7.86 -2.09 -8.50
N GLY A 115 7.28 -0.97 -8.07
CA GLY A 115 8.02 0.17 -7.59
C GLY A 115 8.73 0.91 -8.73
N LYS A 116 9.53 1.91 -8.39
CA LYS A 116 10.46 2.64 -9.26
C LYS A 116 11.63 3.19 -8.45
N THR A 117 12.72 3.63 -9.11
CA THR A 117 13.95 4.07 -8.42
C THR A 117 13.80 5.38 -7.66
N ASP A 118 12.85 6.22 -8.03
CA ASP A 118 12.61 7.57 -7.49
C ASP A 118 11.21 7.70 -6.88
N MET A 119 10.82 6.77 -6.00
CA MET A 119 9.50 6.78 -5.36
C MET A 119 9.32 8.02 -4.48
N GLY A 120 8.29 8.81 -4.82
CA GLY A 120 7.77 9.90 -4.00
C GLY A 120 6.94 9.38 -2.81
N MET A 121 6.39 10.31 -2.02
CA MET A 121 5.60 9.95 -0.83
C MET A 121 4.36 9.14 -1.21
N LEU A 122 3.60 9.56 -2.22
CA LEU A 122 2.38 8.86 -2.64
C LEU A 122 2.67 7.49 -3.23
N ASP A 123 3.77 7.34 -3.99
CA ASP A 123 4.20 6.05 -4.53
C ASP A 123 4.41 5.04 -3.40
N LYS A 124 5.11 5.45 -2.33
CA LYS A 124 5.37 4.60 -1.15
C LYS A 124 4.10 4.31 -0.35
N ILE A 125 3.25 5.31 -0.14
CA ILE A 125 1.96 5.15 0.54
C ILE A 125 1.12 4.10 -0.18
N LEU A 126 0.94 4.21 -1.50
CA LEU A 126 0.12 3.27 -2.27
C LEU A 126 0.74 1.87 -2.30
N TYR A 127 2.06 1.77 -2.54
CA TYR A 127 2.79 0.50 -2.56
C TYR A 127 2.64 -0.26 -1.25
N VAL A 128 2.81 0.43 -0.13
CA VAL A 128 2.68 -0.15 1.21
C VAL A 128 1.22 -0.48 1.52
N ALA A 129 0.27 0.43 1.21
CA ALA A 129 -1.15 0.24 1.48
C ALA A 129 -1.73 -0.98 0.77
N ASP A 130 -1.37 -1.22 -0.49
CA ASP A 130 -1.79 -2.40 -1.24
C ASP A 130 -1.35 -3.70 -0.55
N TYR A 131 -0.13 -3.73 0.00
CA TYR A 131 0.40 -4.91 0.69
C TYR A 131 -0.26 -5.15 2.05
N ILE A 132 -0.54 -4.09 2.84
CA ILE A 132 -0.93 -4.21 4.25
C ILE A 132 -2.44 -4.06 4.51
N GLU A 133 -3.26 -3.72 3.52
CA GLU A 133 -4.68 -3.44 3.73
C GLU A 133 -5.36 -4.54 4.58
N PRO A 134 -6.41 -4.21 5.38
CA PRO A 134 -6.90 -5.11 6.44
C PRO A 134 -7.37 -6.49 5.97
N ARG A 135 -7.79 -6.63 4.71
CA ARG A 135 -8.29 -7.91 4.17
C ARG A 135 -7.17 -8.83 3.63
N ARG A 136 -5.95 -8.31 3.46
CA ARG A 136 -4.78 -9.15 3.16
C ARG A 136 -4.51 -10.10 4.33
N CYS A 137 -4.38 -11.39 4.05
CA CYS A 137 -4.19 -12.42 5.08
C CYS A 137 -3.16 -13.50 4.73
N LYS A 138 -2.58 -13.46 3.52
CA LYS A 138 -1.75 -14.56 3.02
C LYS A 138 -0.27 -14.47 3.42
N ALA A 139 0.28 -13.27 3.62
CA ALA A 139 1.67 -13.11 3.99
C ALA A 139 1.84 -13.23 5.52
N ALA A 140 2.76 -14.08 5.96
CA ALA A 140 3.01 -14.33 7.38
C ALA A 140 3.57 -13.11 8.13
N ASP A 141 4.18 -12.18 7.43
CA ASP A 141 4.81 -10.96 7.96
C ASP A 141 3.85 -9.75 8.08
N LEU A 142 2.60 -9.88 7.65
CA LEU A 142 1.60 -8.79 7.67
C LEU A 142 1.48 -8.06 9.03
N PRO A 143 1.41 -8.73 10.20
CA PRO A 143 1.32 -8.02 11.47
C PRO A 143 2.52 -7.09 11.70
N ARG A 144 3.73 -7.54 11.35
CA ARG A 144 4.95 -6.74 11.44
C ARG A 144 4.93 -5.58 10.43
N MET A 145 4.55 -5.83 9.18
CA MET A 145 4.50 -4.81 8.14
C MET A 145 3.47 -3.72 8.44
N ARG A 146 2.30 -4.11 8.97
CA ARG A 146 1.26 -3.17 9.42
C ARG A 146 1.78 -2.22 10.51
N LYS A 147 2.48 -2.75 11.52
CA LYS A 147 3.09 -1.93 12.55
C LYS A 147 4.15 -0.99 11.96
N LEU A 148 5.09 -1.55 11.21
CA LEU A 148 6.21 -0.81 10.62
C LEU A 148 5.74 0.31 9.67
N ALA A 149 4.66 0.10 8.91
CA ALA A 149 4.11 1.08 7.99
C ALA A 149 3.68 2.39 8.67
N PHE A 150 3.33 2.37 9.95
CA PHE A 150 2.97 3.56 10.73
C PHE A 150 4.14 4.11 11.57
N GLU A 151 5.25 3.40 11.65
CA GLU A 151 6.48 3.83 12.34
C GLU A 151 7.47 4.47 11.37
N ASP A 152 7.79 3.77 10.27
CA ASP A 152 8.77 4.17 9.25
C ASP A 152 8.32 3.65 7.87
N LEU A 153 7.83 4.55 7.02
CA LEU A 153 7.30 4.23 5.70
C LEU A 153 8.39 3.70 4.75
N ASP A 154 9.59 4.27 4.80
CA ASP A 154 10.70 3.87 3.94
C ASP A 154 11.18 2.46 4.28
N LEU A 155 11.29 2.17 5.57
CA LEU A 155 11.67 0.85 6.04
C LEU A 155 10.55 -0.19 5.78
N ALA A 156 9.28 0.20 5.88
CA ALA A 156 8.15 -0.66 5.52
C ALA A 156 8.17 -0.99 4.02
N CYS A 157 8.33 0.02 3.17
CA CYS A 157 8.43 -0.13 1.73
C CYS A 157 9.58 -1.08 1.35
N LEU A 158 10.79 -0.86 1.88
CA LEU A 158 11.94 -1.74 1.68
C LEU A 158 11.66 -3.18 2.13
N SER A 159 11.11 -3.34 3.36
CA SER A 159 10.86 -4.67 3.92
C SER A 159 9.84 -5.45 3.09
N ILE A 160 8.82 -4.78 2.55
CA ILE A 160 7.84 -5.36 1.64
C ILE A 160 8.49 -5.76 0.32
N MET A 161 9.30 -4.88 -0.29
CA MET A 161 10.02 -5.20 -1.54
C MET A 161 10.93 -6.43 -1.36
N GLU A 162 11.67 -6.51 -0.27
CA GLU A 162 12.51 -7.67 0.05
C GLU A 162 11.72 -8.95 0.27
N SER A 163 10.54 -8.85 0.91
CA SER A 163 9.64 -9.99 1.08
C SER A 163 9.09 -10.48 -0.26
N ILE A 164 8.68 -9.56 -1.14
CA ILE A 164 8.22 -9.86 -2.50
C ILE A 164 9.33 -10.50 -3.32
N LEU A 165 10.55 -9.94 -3.34
CA LEU A 165 11.68 -10.50 -4.10
C LEU A 165 12.06 -11.89 -3.61
N ARG A 166 12.05 -12.15 -2.30
CA ARG A 166 12.25 -13.51 -1.76
C ARG A 166 11.18 -14.48 -2.25
N TYR A 167 9.92 -14.08 -2.24
CA TYR A 167 8.82 -14.88 -2.72
C TYR A 167 8.96 -15.16 -4.22
N LEU A 168 9.19 -14.14 -5.04
CA LEU A 168 9.38 -14.29 -6.49
C LEU A 168 10.59 -15.19 -6.81
N GLY A 169 11.67 -15.12 -6.02
CA GLY A 169 12.82 -16.01 -6.15
C GLY A 169 12.53 -17.47 -5.85
N THR A 170 11.38 -17.82 -5.23
CA THR A 170 10.93 -19.21 -5.07
C THR A 170 10.10 -19.71 -6.24
N LEU A 171 9.72 -18.81 -7.16
CA LEU A 171 8.94 -19.13 -8.35
C LEU A 171 9.89 -19.28 -9.54
N ASP A 172 9.56 -20.21 -10.45
CA ASP A 172 10.26 -20.35 -11.72
C ASP A 172 9.74 -19.33 -12.75
N CYS A 173 9.95 -18.04 -12.43
CA CYS A 173 9.54 -16.93 -13.30
C CYS A 173 10.58 -15.80 -13.26
N PRO A 174 10.81 -15.10 -14.40
CA PRO A 174 11.70 -13.95 -14.42
C PRO A 174 11.13 -12.82 -13.55
N ILE A 175 12.00 -12.20 -12.75
CA ILE A 175 11.66 -11.03 -11.96
C ILE A 175 11.88 -9.78 -12.81
N ASP A 176 10.93 -8.85 -12.81
CA ASP A 176 11.06 -7.59 -13.52
C ASP A 176 12.30 -6.81 -13.02
N PRO A 177 13.22 -6.39 -13.91
CA PRO A 177 14.42 -5.66 -13.53
C PRO A 177 14.13 -4.37 -12.76
N LEU A 178 12.99 -3.72 -13.02
CA LEU A 178 12.57 -2.51 -12.32
C LEU A 178 12.29 -2.79 -10.84
N THR A 179 11.69 -3.94 -10.51
CA THR A 179 11.46 -4.37 -9.11
C THR A 179 12.77 -4.51 -8.36
N ILE A 180 13.79 -5.09 -8.99
CA ILE A 180 15.14 -5.23 -8.40
C ILE A 180 15.78 -3.84 -8.20
N ALA A 181 15.72 -3.00 -9.22
CA ALA A 181 16.29 -1.64 -9.17
C ALA A 181 15.60 -0.78 -8.10
N ALA A 182 14.26 -0.83 -8.00
CA ALA A 182 13.49 -0.14 -6.97
C ALA A 182 13.90 -0.59 -5.56
N CYS A 183 14.01 -1.89 -5.32
CA CYS A 183 14.44 -2.42 -4.02
C CYS A 183 15.86 -1.97 -3.66
N ASN A 184 16.81 -2.01 -4.59
CA ASN A 184 18.18 -1.55 -4.35
C ASN A 184 18.23 -0.05 -4.02
N ARG A 185 17.42 0.75 -4.70
CA ARG A 185 17.30 2.18 -4.40
C ARG A 185 16.71 2.43 -3.01
N MET A 186 15.65 1.70 -2.65
CA MET A 186 15.03 1.81 -1.31
C MET A 186 15.97 1.39 -0.19
N ARG A 187 16.88 0.42 -0.39
CA ARG A 187 17.94 0.11 0.58
C ARG A 187 18.84 1.31 0.86
N ALA A 188 19.24 2.03 -0.19
CA ALA A 188 20.06 3.23 -0.04
C ALA A 188 19.30 4.37 0.66
N VAL A 189 17.99 4.51 0.40
CA VAL A 189 17.14 5.52 1.07
C VAL A 189 17.02 5.19 2.56
N ALA A 190 16.60 3.97 2.90
CA ALA A 190 16.43 3.55 4.30
C ALA A 190 17.73 3.60 5.12
N ALA A 191 18.88 3.34 4.50
CA ALA A 191 20.18 3.48 5.16
C ALA A 191 20.46 4.95 5.53
N ARG A 192 20.26 5.90 4.61
CA ARG A 192 20.46 7.33 4.85
C ARG A 192 19.53 7.89 5.93
N SER A 193 18.26 7.48 5.94
CA SER A 193 17.30 7.90 6.97
C SER A 193 17.74 7.46 8.36
N ARG A 194 18.29 6.25 8.49
CA ARG A 194 18.84 5.74 9.76
C ARG A 194 20.09 6.49 10.21
N GLU A 195 21.01 6.81 9.30
CA GLU A 195 22.22 7.59 9.60
C GLU A 195 21.85 9.00 10.09
N GLN A 196 20.86 9.64 9.45
CA GLN A 196 20.37 10.96 9.86
C GLN A 196 19.70 10.93 11.24
N ALA A 197 18.86 9.92 11.50
CA ALA A 197 18.23 9.75 12.82
C ALA A 197 19.25 9.48 13.94
N ALA A 198 20.30 8.73 13.65
CA ALA A 198 21.39 8.48 14.60
C ALA A 198 22.22 9.75 14.88
N ALA A 199 22.49 10.57 13.85
CA ALA A 199 23.21 11.83 13.99
C ALA A 199 22.40 12.90 14.76
N GLY A 200 21.07 12.97 14.54
CA GLY A 200 20.20 13.94 15.22
C GLY A 200 19.95 13.64 16.71
N ASN A 201 20.10 12.39 17.15
CA ASN A 201 19.98 12.03 18.58
C ASN A 201 21.23 12.32 19.42
N GLY A 202 22.31 12.78 18.81
CA GLY A 202 23.57 13.13 19.51
C GLY A 202 23.59 14.52 20.18
N GLU A 203 22.61 15.39 19.89
CA GLU A 203 22.64 16.79 20.41
C GLU A 203 21.58 17.10 21.49
N ALA A 204 20.71 16.18 21.87
CA ALA A 204 19.75 16.38 22.95
C ALA A 204 20.33 15.84 24.28
N GLY A 205 21.06 16.68 25.04
CA GLY A 205 21.41 16.42 26.43
C GLY A 205 20.15 16.31 27.30
N PRO A 206 20.20 15.58 28.45
CA PRO A 206 19.00 15.26 29.24
C PRO A 206 18.44 16.54 29.88
N GLU A 207 17.29 16.99 29.42
CA GLU A 207 16.49 17.99 30.13
C GLU A 207 15.96 17.38 31.43
N LYS A 208 16.38 17.93 32.57
CA LYS A 208 15.95 17.51 33.92
C LYS A 208 14.47 17.85 34.10
N ILE A 209 13.61 16.86 33.98
CA ILE A 209 12.21 16.97 34.41
C ILE A 209 12.20 17.04 35.94
N LYS A 210 11.76 18.17 36.49
CA LYS A 210 11.48 18.30 37.94
C LYS A 210 10.16 17.57 38.20
N GLU A 211 10.23 16.53 39.02
CA GLU A 211 9.05 15.84 39.56
C GLU A 211 8.33 16.79 40.54
N GLU A 212 7.13 17.24 40.20
CA GLU A 212 6.16 17.73 41.18
C GLU A 212 5.17 16.61 41.50
N ASN A 213 5.36 16.05 42.69
CA ASN A 213 4.44 15.11 43.32
C ASN A 213 3.11 15.78 43.66
N THR A 214 2.03 15.36 43.08
CA THR A 214 0.70 15.53 43.68
C THR A 214 -0.07 14.21 43.60
N VAL A 215 -0.17 13.58 44.75
CA VAL A 215 -0.92 12.35 44.97
C VAL A 215 -2.36 12.71 45.24
N GLU A 216 -3.29 12.33 44.39
CA GLU A 216 -4.72 12.31 44.75
C GLU A 216 -5.32 10.93 44.46
N SER A 217 -5.79 10.36 45.54
CA SER A 217 -6.33 8.99 45.66
C SER A 217 -7.79 8.93 45.17
N VAL A 218 -8.11 8.04 44.21
CA VAL A 218 -9.50 7.65 43.91
C VAL A 218 -9.66 6.15 44.09
N LYS A 219 -10.64 5.81 44.97
CA LYS A 219 -11.01 4.49 45.50
C LYS A 219 -11.52 3.53 44.40
N ARG A 220 -11.10 2.26 44.57
CA ARG A 220 -11.63 1.07 43.89
C ARG A 220 -13.09 0.84 44.19
N ASN A 221 -13.89 0.49 43.19
CA ASN A 221 -15.03 -0.38 43.36
C ASN A 221 -15.04 -1.47 42.29
N GLY A 222 -14.85 -2.71 42.73
CA GLY A 222 -14.90 -3.87 41.87
C GLY A 222 -16.33 -4.40 41.70
N LYS A 223 -16.61 -4.99 40.57
CA LYS A 223 -17.60 -6.06 40.41
C LYS A 223 -17.23 -6.96 39.24
N THR A 224 -16.87 -8.18 39.62
CA THR A 224 -16.75 -9.38 38.77
C THR A 224 -18.10 -9.80 38.21
N ARG A 225 -18.15 -10.16 36.92
CA ARG A 225 -19.10 -11.18 36.43
C ARG A 225 -18.49 -11.95 35.24
N SER A 226 -18.47 -13.26 35.43
CA SER A 226 -18.05 -14.35 34.54
C SER A 226 -19.17 -14.80 33.59
N ARG A 227 -18.74 -15.60 32.57
CA ARG A 227 -19.49 -16.50 31.63
C ARG A 227 -19.78 -15.83 30.29
N GLY A 228 -19.55 -16.48 29.12
CA GLY A 228 -19.56 -17.89 28.79
C GLY A 228 -18.92 -18.11 27.40
N ALA A 229 -18.46 -19.34 27.22
CA ALA A 229 -17.82 -19.83 25.99
C ALA A 229 -18.85 -20.04 24.88
N GLY A 230 -18.55 -19.53 23.68
CA GLY A 230 -19.24 -19.83 22.42
C GLY A 230 -18.25 -20.29 21.37
N ARG A 231 -18.23 -21.60 21.11
CA ARG A 231 -17.52 -22.23 19.97
C ARG A 231 -18.26 -21.88 18.71
N GLU A 232 -17.59 -21.21 17.77
CA GLU A 232 -18.10 -21.13 16.40
C GLU A 232 -17.08 -21.68 15.39
N LYS A 233 -17.61 -22.51 14.50
CA LYS A 233 -16.89 -23.39 13.58
C LYS A 233 -16.28 -22.59 12.42
N GLY A 234 -15.02 -22.91 12.10
CA GLY A 234 -14.29 -22.36 10.98
C GLY A 234 -14.97 -22.60 9.63
N ARG A 235 -15.17 -21.54 8.88
CA ARG A 235 -15.37 -21.58 7.44
C ARG A 235 -14.04 -21.31 6.73
N ARG A 236 -13.56 -22.34 6.04
CA ARG A 236 -12.42 -22.25 5.12
C ARG A 236 -12.80 -21.35 3.95
N TYR A 237 -12.17 -20.20 3.83
CA TYR A 237 -12.23 -19.40 2.62
C TYR A 237 -11.11 -19.82 1.67
N LYS A 238 -11.51 -20.14 0.42
CA LYS A 238 -10.62 -20.48 -0.68
C LYS A 238 -9.84 -19.25 -1.16
N ASN A 239 -8.63 -19.52 -1.56
CA ASN A 239 -7.58 -18.69 -2.14
C ASN A 239 -8.02 -17.58 -3.12
N TYR A 240 -7.55 -16.37 -2.89
CA TYR A 240 -7.22 -15.36 -3.90
C TYR A 240 -5.91 -14.69 -3.53
#